data_019d282be008a14523263cb8a33e1a2a
#
_entry.id   019d282be008a14523263cb8a33e1a2a
#
_cell.length_a   1.000
_cell.length_b   1.000
_cell.length_c   1.000
_cell.angle_alpha   90.00
_cell.angle_beta   90.00
_cell.angle_gamma   90.00
#
_symmetry.space_group_name_H-M   'P 1'
#
loop_
_entity.id
_entity.type
_entity.pdbx_description
1 polymer ?
#
loop_
_entity_poly.entity_id
_entity_poly.type
_entity_poly.pdbx_seq_one_letter_code
_entity_poly.pdbx_strand_id
1 'polypeptide(L)'
;MKLLLLGDLHFSLKSSSSRVDSIVEEFLYRFKDLRDKIAENGIMAVICTGDIFNTPYQSPETIFKLSKEIESLGVPFITAIGNHDEIGYRLENWQTQTSLGILKKITKNLHISDMYLGEDFTASFQHFIPEVDTETNGKYLSYYSESKVDNYLIHVVHGYMVSGKLPFHVVNPSEIADTNADFVLAGHYHKPVYEKIGNKMFYNPGSFANLTYDDKDRICEVGLLDTSTNALERLSVPYDKGTWVIKTDTKFKKKELILEETIVETDSVALITQIAKNKQLQADTIERYWEVQNGE
;
A
#
# COMPACT_ATOMS: atom_id res chain seq x y z
N MET A 1 22.64 -11.99 2.75
CA MET A 1 22.48 -10.64 2.12
C MET A 1 21.47 -9.82 2.91
N LYS A 2 21.67 -8.50 3.00
CA LYS A 2 20.71 -7.61 3.71
C LYS A 2 19.84 -6.84 2.74
N LEU A 3 18.54 -6.85 2.99
CA LEU A 3 17.51 -6.22 2.18
C LEU A 3 16.67 -5.27 3.04
N LEU A 4 16.21 -4.17 2.48
CA LEU A 4 15.28 -3.26 3.12
C LEU A 4 13.87 -3.48 2.56
N LEU A 5 12.91 -3.72 3.43
CA LEU A 5 11.53 -4.04 3.08
C LEU A 5 10.64 -2.85 3.40
N LEU A 6 9.96 -2.32 2.40
CA LEU A 6 9.03 -1.19 2.50
C LEU A 6 7.60 -1.66 2.23
N GLY A 7 6.67 -1.09 2.97
CA GLY A 7 5.25 -1.18 2.64
C GLY A 7 4.82 -0.16 1.59
N ASP A 8 3.53 0.07 1.52
CA ASP A 8 2.88 0.91 0.52
C ASP A 8 3.41 2.34 0.61
N LEU A 9 3.91 2.86 -0.53
CA LEU A 9 4.61 4.14 -0.54
C LEU A 9 3.64 5.32 -0.59
N HIS A 10 2.62 5.28 -1.44
CA HIS A 10 1.63 6.33 -1.66
C HIS A 10 2.22 7.73 -1.87
N PHE A 11 3.32 7.81 -2.61
CA PHE A 11 4.00 9.08 -2.82
C PHE A 11 3.09 10.11 -3.48
N SER A 12 2.99 11.28 -2.84
CA SER A 12 2.16 12.39 -3.30
C SER A 12 2.79 13.73 -2.92
N LEU A 13 2.59 14.75 -3.76
CA LEU A 13 2.91 16.14 -3.42
C LEU A 13 1.73 16.86 -2.73
N LYS A 14 0.58 16.20 -2.59
CA LYS A 14 -0.62 16.75 -1.97
C LYS A 14 -0.86 16.08 -0.63
N SER A 15 -0.89 16.85 0.43
CA SER A 15 -1.33 16.40 1.74
C SER A 15 -2.83 16.09 1.74
N SER A 16 -3.25 15.12 2.57
CA SER A 16 -4.67 14.88 2.82
C SER A 16 -5.33 16.12 3.43
N SER A 17 -6.65 16.20 3.33
CA SER A 17 -7.38 17.37 3.83
C SER A 17 -7.36 17.52 5.35
N SER A 18 -7.04 16.46 6.08
CA SER A 18 -6.88 16.45 7.54
C SER A 18 -5.46 16.79 8.00
N ARG A 19 -4.53 16.98 7.07
CA ARG A 19 -3.13 17.29 7.36
C ARG A 19 -2.83 18.76 7.10
N VAL A 20 -2.14 19.43 8.03
CA VAL A 20 -1.77 20.85 7.95
C VAL A 20 -0.37 21.03 7.38
N ASP A 21 0.55 20.15 7.74
CA ASP A 21 1.92 20.16 7.23
C ASP A 21 2.04 19.54 5.82
N SER A 22 3.22 19.65 5.25
CA SER A 22 3.51 19.09 3.94
C SER A 22 3.87 17.60 4.02
N ILE A 23 3.06 16.74 3.41
CA ILE A 23 3.38 15.29 3.26
C ILE A 23 4.71 15.10 2.50
N VAL A 24 5.08 16.04 1.63
CA VAL A 24 6.33 16.00 0.87
C VAL A 24 7.55 16.06 1.79
N GLU A 25 7.48 16.90 2.84
CA GLU A 25 8.58 17.02 3.80
C GLU A 25 8.79 15.69 4.55
N GLU A 26 7.70 15.00 4.91
CA GLU A 26 7.77 13.67 5.51
C GLU A 26 8.44 12.68 4.56
N PHE A 27 8.00 12.61 3.31
CA PHE A 27 8.62 11.69 2.33
C PHE A 27 10.11 11.97 2.16
N LEU A 28 10.51 13.23 1.97
CA LEU A 28 11.93 13.58 1.81
C LEU A 28 12.76 13.26 3.05
N TYR A 29 12.20 13.49 4.24
CA TYR A 29 12.84 13.12 5.49
C TYR A 29 13.05 11.60 5.59
N ARG A 30 12.01 10.81 5.29
CA ARG A 30 12.07 9.34 5.33
C ARG A 30 13.00 8.77 4.26
N PHE A 31 13.01 9.31 3.04
CA PHE A 31 13.98 8.89 2.02
C PHE A 31 15.42 9.18 2.43
N LYS A 32 15.65 10.30 3.13
CA LYS A 32 16.97 10.57 3.72
C LYS A 32 17.35 9.50 4.75
N ASP A 33 16.43 9.16 5.65
CA ASP A 33 16.65 8.12 6.66
C ASP A 33 16.90 6.74 6.01
N LEU A 34 16.20 6.40 4.92
CA LEU A 34 16.50 5.18 4.16
C LEU A 34 17.91 5.17 3.60
N ARG A 35 18.38 6.29 3.03
CA ARG A 35 19.78 6.40 2.53
C ARG A 35 20.79 6.15 3.63
N ASP A 36 20.57 6.75 4.80
CA ASP A 36 21.43 6.57 5.96
C ASP A 36 21.44 5.08 6.39
N LYS A 37 20.27 4.44 6.51
CA LYS A 37 20.14 3.01 6.84
C LYS A 37 20.80 2.09 5.80
N ILE A 38 20.66 2.40 4.52
CA ILE A 38 21.30 1.64 3.43
C ILE A 38 22.81 1.67 3.57
N ALA A 39 23.39 2.84 3.81
CA ALA A 39 24.83 3.01 3.97
C ALA A 39 25.36 2.32 5.25
N GLU A 40 24.67 2.48 6.37
CA GLU A 40 25.10 1.95 7.67
C GLU A 40 25.02 0.43 7.75
N ASN A 41 24.04 -0.19 7.09
CA ASN A 41 23.78 -1.62 7.20
C ASN A 41 24.29 -2.45 6.02
N GLY A 42 24.83 -1.83 4.97
CA GLY A 42 25.26 -2.53 3.76
C GLY A 42 24.12 -3.21 3.03
N ILE A 43 22.99 -2.50 2.90
CA ILE A 43 21.79 -3.01 2.23
C ILE A 43 22.03 -3.06 0.73
N MET A 44 21.66 -4.19 0.10
CA MET A 44 21.93 -4.48 -1.30
C MET A 44 20.75 -4.18 -2.23
N ALA A 45 19.52 -4.18 -1.71
CA ALA A 45 18.32 -3.83 -2.46
C ALA A 45 17.19 -3.38 -1.52
N VAL A 46 16.24 -2.65 -2.08
CA VAL A 46 14.98 -2.28 -1.45
C VAL A 46 13.86 -3.06 -2.13
N ILE A 47 12.98 -3.69 -1.37
CA ILE A 47 11.77 -4.37 -1.87
C ILE A 47 10.55 -3.65 -1.30
N CYS A 48 9.65 -3.21 -2.18
CA CYS A 48 8.43 -2.49 -1.82
C CYS A 48 7.18 -3.30 -2.21
N THR A 49 6.13 -3.20 -1.41
CA THR A 49 4.90 -3.97 -1.59
C THR A 49 3.98 -3.43 -2.69
N GLY A 50 4.24 -2.23 -3.24
CA GLY A 50 3.41 -1.59 -4.24
C GLY A 50 2.82 -0.27 -3.78
N ASP A 51 1.71 0.13 -4.41
CA ASP A 51 1.06 1.42 -4.17
C ASP A 51 2.09 2.55 -4.14
N ILE A 52 2.87 2.64 -5.22
CA ILE A 52 3.97 3.60 -5.34
C ILE A 52 3.43 5.03 -5.33
N PHE A 53 2.30 5.24 -5.99
CA PHE A 53 1.59 6.51 -5.98
C PHE A 53 0.25 6.39 -5.27
N ASN A 54 -0.28 7.52 -4.81
CA ASN A 54 -1.61 7.58 -4.20
C ASN A 54 -2.77 7.52 -5.22
N THR A 55 -2.49 7.69 -6.50
CA THR A 55 -3.43 7.52 -7.62
C THR A 55 -2.66 7.20 -8.90
N PRO A 56 -3.28 6.56 -9.90
CA PRO A 56 -2.61 6.17 -11.15
C PRO A 56 -2.06 7.35 -11.96
N TYR A 57 -2.64 8.54 -11.77
CA TYR A 57 -2.25 9.75 -12.51
C TYR A 57 -1.61 10.75 -11.57
N GLN A 58 -0.38 11.13 -11.85
CA GLN A 58 0.39 12.10 -11.09
C GLN A 58 0.91 13.22 -12.00
N SER A 59 1.21 14.37 -11.41
CA SER A 59 1.89 15.42 -12.16
C SER A 59 3.31 15.01 -12.57
N PRO A 60 3.84 15.53 -13.69
CA PRO A 60 5.24 15.30 -14.07
C PRO A 60 6.23 15.63 -12.95
N GLU A 61 5.95 16.67 -12.17
CA GLU A 61 6.76 17.06 -11.00
C GLU A 61 6.80 15.97 -9.95
N THR A 62 5.64 15.35 -9.62
CA THR A 62 5.56 14.26 -8.67
C THR A 62 6.39 13.07 -9.12
N ILE A 63 6.23 12.66 -10.39
CA ILE A 63 6.95 11.53 -10.97
C ILE A 63 8.46 11.77 -10.96
N PHE A 64 8.90 12.97 -11.38
CA PHE A 64 10.30 13.30 -11.44
C PHE A 64 10.95 13.42 -10.05
N LYS A 65 10.22 13.94 -9.06
CA LYS A 65 10.70 14.01 -7.69
C LYS A 65 10.91 12.63 -7.10
N LEU A 66 9.93 11.74 -7.26
CA LEU A 66 10.06 10.36 -6.78
C LEU A 66 11.19 9.60 -7.50
N SER A 67 11.33 9.79 -8.82
CA SER A 67 12.45 9.21 -9.58
C SER A 67 13.80 9.56 -8.96
N LYS A 68 14.01 10.83 -8.63
CA LYS A 68 15.25 11.29 -7.98
C LYS A 68 15.47 10.67 -6.60
N GLU A 69 14.42 10.56 -5.80
CA GLU A 69 14.53 9.95 -4.47
C GLU A 69 14.90 8.46 -4.58
N ILE A 70 14.24 7.71 -5.48
CA ILE A 70 14.57 6.29 -5.72
C ILE A 70 16.01 6.14 -6.24
N GLU A 71 16.42 6.94 -7.24
CA GLU A 71 17.79 6.88 -7.77
C GLU A 71 18.84 7.21 -6.70
N SER A 72 18.52 8.12 -5.78
CA SER A 72 19.43 8.53 -4.71
C SER A 72 19.69 7.45 -3.65
N LEU A 73 18.87 6.39 -3.61
CA LEU A 73 19.12 5.23 -2.73
C LEU A 73 20.36 4.44 -3.16
N GLY A 74 20.75 4.53 -4.44
CA GLY A 74 21.98 3.92 -4.96
C GLY A 74 21.94 2.39 -5.06
N VAL A 75 20.83 1.75 -4.74
CA VAL A 75 20.62 0.30 -4.82
C VAL A 75 19.37 -0.01 -5.66
N PRO A 76 19.18 -1.25 -6.17
CA PRO A 76 17.96 -1.65 -6.81
C PRO A 76 16.74 -1.39 -5.92
N PHE A 77 15.70 -0.76 -6.49
CA PHE A 77 14.40 -0.60 -5.90
C PHE A 77 13.40 -1.48 -6.66
N ILE A 78 12.92 -2.52 -6.01
CA ILE A 78 12.12 -3.58 -6.62
C ILE A 78 10.73 -3.50 -6.02
N THR A 79 9.67 -3.47 -6.83
CA THR A 79 8.31 -3.26 -6.30
C THR A 79 7.27 -4.12 -6.99
N ALA A 80 6.25 -4.51 -6.22
CA ALA A 80 4.97 -4.93 -6.75
C ALA A 80 4.22 -3.74 -7.38
N ILE A 81 3.12 -4.01 -8.03
CA ILE A 81 2.13 -3.03 -8.47
C ILE A 81 0.94 -3.16 -7.53
N GLY A 82 0.52 -2.05 -6.93
CA GLY A 82 -0.66 -2.01 -6.08
C GLY A 82 -1.89 -1.49 -6.82
N ASN A 83 -3.05 -1.53 -6.16
CA ASN A 83 -4.32 -1.10 -6.74
C ASN A 83 -4.36 0.42 -7.04
N HIS A 84 -3.59 1.24 -6.34
CA HIS A 84 -3.45 2.67 -6.62
C HIS A 84 -2.54 2.98 -7.81
N ASP A 85 -1.78 2.00 -8.30
CA ASP A 85 -0.89 2.14 -9.45
C ASP A 85 -1.58 1.79 -10.77
N GLU A 86 -2.80 1.22 -10.72
CA GLU A 86 -3.56 0.71 -11.85
C GLU A 86 -4.77 1.58 -12.22
N ILE A 87 -5.30 1.35 -13.42
CA ILE A 87 -6.54 1.98 -13.89
C ILE A 87 -7.58 0.90 -14.12
N GLY A 88 -8.67 0.95 -13.34
CA GLY A 88 -9.78 0.03 -13.46
C GLY A 88 -9.39 -1.43 -13.19
N TYR A 89 -8.44 -1.63 -12.29
CA TYR A 89 -7.92 -2.95 -11.89
C TYR A 89 -7.45 -3.81 -13.08
N ARG A 90 -6.79 -3.15 -14.06
CA ARG A 90 -6.28 -3.78 -15.28
C ARG A 90 -4.77 -3.69 -15.31
N LEU A 91 -4.13 -4.73 -14.80
CA LEU A 91 -2.67 -4.82 -14.70
C LEU A 91 -1.97 -4.61 -16.07
N GLU A 92 -2.56 -5.04 -17.18
CA GLU A 92 -1.99 -4.89 -18.52
C GLU A 92 -1.74 -3.42 -18.95
N ASN A 93 -2.42 -2.45 -18.32
CA ASN A 93 -2.37 -1.05 -18.70
C ASN A 93 -1.31 -0.22 -17.97
N TRP A 94 -0.70 -0.74 -16.89
CA TRP A 94 0.17 0.06 -16.05
C TRP A 94 1.36 0.67 -16.79
N GLN A 95 1.98 -0.06 -17.73
CA GLN A 95 3.18 0.42 -18.45
C GLN A 95 2.92 1.61 -19.36
N THR A 96 1.73 1.72 -19.93
CA THR A 96 1.42 2.67 -20.99
C THR A 96 0.46 3.76 -20.57
N GLN A 97 -0.34 3.54 -19.53
CA GLN A 97 -1.43 4.44 -19.17
C GLN A 97 -1.30 5.06 -17.76
N THR A 98 -0.29 4.67 -16.97
CA THR A 98 -0.15 5.17 -15.60
C THR A 98 1.15 5.94 -15.37
N SER A 99 1.18 6.69 -14.28
CA SER A 99 2.39 7.38 -13.83
C SER A 99 3.50 6.43 -13.40
N LEU A 100 3.15 5.23 -12.91
CA LEU A 100 4.12 4.18 -12.58
C LEU A 100 4.86 3.73 -13.85
N GLY A 101 4.17 3.59 -14.98
CA GLY A 101 4.79 3.27 -16.26
C GLY A 101 5.78 4.33 -16.75
N ILE A 102 5.48 5.62 -16.51
CA ILE A 102 6.41 6.72 -16.80
C ILE A 102 7.60 6.66 -15.83
N LEU A 103 7.35 6.51 -14.53
CA LEU A 103 8.39 6.40 -13.51
C LEU A 103 9.38 5.28 -13.84
N LYS A 104 8.88 4.11 -14.22
CA LYS A 104 9.71 2.96 -14.62
C LYS A 104 10.64 3.28 -15.80
N LYS A 105 10.17 4.07 -16.77
CA LYS A 105 10.96 4.44 -17.94
C LYS A 105 12.09 5.43 -17.64
N ILE A 106 11.91 6.30 -16.64
CA ILE A 106 12.87 7.37 -16.32
C ILE A 106 13.79 7.05 -15.13
N THR A 107 13.48 6.03 -14.32
CA THR A 107 14.22 5.66 -13.09
C THR A 107 15.04 4.41 -13.34
N LYS A 108 16.38 4.55 -13.31
CA LYS A 108 17.31 3.49 -13.74
C LYS A 108 17.31 2.26 -12.83
N ASN A 109 17.25 2.48 -11.53
CA ASN A 109 17.31 1.41 -10.52
C ASN A 109 15.95 0.91 -10.05
N LEU A 110 14.84 1.34 -10.69
CA LEU A 110 13.50 0.81 -10.42
C LEU A 110 13.25 -0.46 -11.23
N HIS A 111 12.83 -1.53 -10.55
CA HIS A 111 12.50 -2.83 -11.13
C HIS A 111 11.06 -3.19 -10.82
N ILE A 112 10.31 -3.56 -11.86
CA ILE A 112 8.91 -4.04 -11.79
C ILE A 112 8.82 -5.26 -12.71
N SER A 113 8.55 -6.43 -12.14
CA SER A 113 8.45 -7.69 -12.86
C SER A 113 7.82 -8.75 -11.95
N ASP A 114 7.33 -9.84 -12.52
CA ASP A 114 6.79 -10.98 -11.75
C ASP A 114 7.88 -11.69 -10.93
N MET A 115 9.15 -11.51 -11.29
CA MET A 115 10.28 -12.10 -10.59
C MET A 115 11.54 -11.25 -10.71
N TYR A 116 12.30 -11.17 -9.61
CA TYR A 116 13.62 -10.58 -9.56
C TYR A 116 14.64 -11.59 -9.01
N LEU A 117 15.70 -11.81 -9.74
CA LEU A 117 16.79 -12.72 -9.34
C LEU A 117 17.94 -11.90 -8.76
N GLY A 118 18.11 -11.98 -7.44
CA GLY A 118 19.26 -11.48 -6.74
C GLY A 118 20.38 -12.55 -6.69
N GLU A 119 21.51 -12.20 -6.12
CA GLU A 119 22.65 -13.13 -5.98
C GLU A 119 22.32 -14.30 -5.03
N ASP A 120 21.76 -14.00 -3.85
CA ASP A 120 21.46 -14.98 -2.79
C ASP A 120 19.96 -15.12 -2.50
N PHE A 121 19.10 -14.45 -3.26
CA PHE A 121 17.65 -14.51 -3.07
C PHE A 121 16.91 -14.39 -4.38
N THR A 122 15.68 -14.86 -4.37
CA THR A 122 14.71 -14.59 -5.42
C THR A 122 13.51 -13.88 -4.80
N ALA A 123 13.05 -12.80 -5.42
CA ALA A 123 11.77 -12.19 -5.09
C ALA A 123 10.77 -12.47 -6.21
N SER A 124 9.65 -13.11 -5.88
CA SER A 124 8.51 -13.30 -6.78
C SER A 124 7.39 -12.34 -6.36
N PHE A 125 6.60 -11.87 -7.32
CA PHE A 125 5.62 -10.82 -7.10
C PHE A 125 4.23 -11.27 -7.54
N GLN A 126 3.28 -11.19 -6.63
CA GLN A 126 1.87 -11.15 -6.93
C GLN A 126 1.43 -9.69 -6.91
N HIS A 127 1.33 -9.10 -8.08
CA HIS A 127 0.74 -7.78 -8.26
C HIS A 127 -0.74 -7.80 -7.88
N PHE A 128 -1.28 -6.62 -7.58
CA PHE A 128 -2.70 -6.54 -7.23
C PHE A 128 -3.59 -7.07 -8.37
N ILE A 129 -4.56 -7.86 -7.99
CA ILE A 129 -5.73 -8.23 -8.78
C ILE A 129 -6.93 -8.26 -7.82
N PRO A 130 -8.16 -8.00 -8.27
CA PRO A 130 -9.34 -8.01 -7.39
C PRO A 130 -9.52 -9.30 -6.59
N GLU A 131 -9.04 -10.42 -7.12
CA GLU A 131 -9.17 -11.75 -6.52
C GLU A 131 -7.97 -12.15 -5.65
N VAL A 132 -7.02 -11.23 -5.37
CA VAL A 132 -5.75 -11.54 -4.66
C VAL A 132 -5.98 -12.23 -3.31
N ASP A 133 -7.01 -11.83 -2.58
CA ASP A 133 -7.35 -12.40 -1.27
C ASP A 133 -8.44 -13.48 -1.35
N THR A 134 -8.75 -14.00 -2.55
CA THR A 134 -9.79 -15.00 -2.73
C THR A 134 -9.26 -16.40 -2.48
N GLU A 135 -9.99 -17.16 -1.65
CA GLU A 135 -9.72 -18.57 -1.42
C GLU A 135 -10.18 -19.42 -2.61
N THR A 136 -9.28 -20.26 -3.12
CA THR A 136 -9.58 -21.22 -4.17
C THR A 136 -9.19 -22.63 -3.71
N ASN A 137 -10.15 -23.55 -3.62
CA ASN A 137 -9.96 -24.94 -3.18
C ASN A 137 -9.25 -25.05 -1.81
N GLY A 138 -9.60 -24.21 -0.85
CA GLY A 138 -9.01 -24.21 0.49
C GLY A 138 -7.65 -23.53 0.59
N LYS A 139 -7.24 -22.74 -0.42
CA LYS A 139 -5.96 -22.04 -0.44
C LYS A 139 -6.07 -20.63 -1.01
N TYR A 140 -5.32 -19.72 -0.46
CA TYR A 140 -5.10 -18.35 -0.98
C TYR A 140 -3.91 -18.37 -1.95
N LEU A 141 -4.17 -18.78 -3.20
CA LEU A 141 -3.11 -19.09 -4.18
C LEU A 141 -2.19 -17.93 -4.48
N SER A 142 -2.68 -16.69 -4.39
CA SER A 142 -1.87 -15.48 -4.56
C SER A 142 -0.74 -15.32 -3.54
N TYR A 143 -0.76 -16.07 -2.45
CA TYR A 143 0.29 -16.08 -1.42
C TYR A 143 1.30 -17.22 -1.58
N TYR A 144 1.26 -17.90 -2.72
CA TYR A 144 2.21 -18.96 -3.07
C TYR A 144 2.96 -18.55 -4.33
N SER A 145 4.28 -18.61 -4.28
CA SER A 145 5.10 -18.33 -5.46
C SER A 145 4.97 -19.46 -6.49
N GLU A 146 4.84 -19.11 -7.75
CA GLU A 146 4.99 -20.08 -8.85
C GLU A 146 6.45 -20.50 -9.07
N SER A 147 7.40 -19.73 -8.50
CA SER A 147 8.82 -19.99 -8.65
C SER A 147 9.28 -21.19 -7.84
N LYS A 148 10.12 -22.02 -8.45
CA LYS A 148 10.84 -23.10 -7.79
C LYS A 148 12.33 -22.75 -7.87
N VAL A 149 12.88 -22.29 -6.75
CA VAL A 149 14.27 -21.83 -6.64
C VAL A 149 14.96 -22.49 -5.44
N ASP A 150 16.25 -22.66 -5.52
CA ASP A 150 17.06 -23.27 -4.48
C ASP A 150 17.66 -22.26 -3.50
N ASN A 151 17.49 -20.95 -3.76
CA ASN A 151 17.92 -19.86 -2.89
C ASN A 151 16.78 -19.32 -2.03
N TYR A 152 17.06 -18.34 -1.17
CA TYR A 152 16.06 -17.75 -0.28
C TYR A 152 14.94 -17.09 -1.09
N LEU A 153 13.71 -17.55 -0.90
CA LEU A 153 12.53 -17.11 -1.65
C LEU A 153 11.70 -16.12 -0.84
N ILE A 154 11.61 -14.88 -1.35
CA ILE A 154 10.71 -13.85 -0.86
C ILE A 154 9.52 -13.77 -1.82
N HIS A 155 8.30 -13.97 -1.32
CA HIS A 155 7.10 -13.75 -2.09
C HIS A 155 6.43 -12.44 -1.65
N VAL A 156 6.31 -11.51 -2.58
CA VAL A 156 5.73 -10.17 -2.35
C VAL A 156 4.31 -10.17 -2.89
N VAL A 157 3.34 -9.82 -2.06
CA VAL A 157 1.92 -9.81 -2.42
C VAL A 157 1.32 -8.45 -2.08
N HIS A 158 0.65 -7.82 -3.04
CA HIS A 158 -0.17 -6.66 -2.72
C HIS A 158 -1.59 -7.13 -2.36
N GLY A 159 -1.79 -7.51 -1.09
CA GLY A 159 -3.04 -8.11 -0.58
C GLY A 159 -3.21 -7.93 0.93
N TYR A 160 -4.45 -8.16 1.42
CA TYR A 160 -4.86 -7.95 2.82
C TYR A 160 -4.39 -9.08 3.73
N MET A 161 -3.10 -9.10 4.07
CA MET A 161 -2.59 -9.98 5.11
C MET A 161 -2.68 -9.30 6.48
N VAL A 162 -3.44 -9.90 7.41
CA VAL A 162 -3.74 -9.32 8.74
C VAL A 162 -3.70 -10.39 9.82
N SER A 163 -3.16 -10.07 10.99
CA SER A 163 -3.29 -10.91 12.19
C SER A 163 -4.61 -10.61 12.88
N GLY A 164 -5.57 -11.54 12.84
CA GLY A 164 -6.87 -11.39 13.50
C GLY A 164 -8.05 -11.28 12.54
N LYS A 165 -9.13 -10.65 13.02
CA LYS A 165 -10.38 -10.52 12.27
C LYS A 165 -10.70 -9.07 11.99
N LEU A 166 -11.09 -8.77 10.76
CA LEU A 166 -11.71 -7.50 10.36
C LEU A 166 -13.18 -7.76 9.95
N PRO A 167 -14.00 -6.71 9.80
CA PRO A 167 -15.41 -6.87 9.37
C PRO A 167 -15.55 -7.30 7.91
N PHE A 168 -14.48 -7.42 7.17
CA PHE A 168 -14.39 -7.92 5.81
C PHE A 168 -13.36 -9.05 5.72
N HIS A 169 -13.29 -9.70 4.57
CA HIS A 169 -12.38 -10.83 4.37
C HIS A 169 -10.93 -10.36 4.36
N VAL A 170 -10.06 -11.11 5.05
CA VAL A 170 -8.62 -10.89 5.16
C VAL A 170 -7.93 -12.25 5.22
N VAL A 171 -6.67 -12.29 4.81
CA VAL A 171 -5.85 -13.50 4.88
C VAL A 171 -4.98 -13.46 6.13
N ASN A 172 -5.11 -14.48 6.99
CA ASN A 172 -4.25 -14.57 8.17
C ASN A 172 -2.97 -15.37 7.83
N PRO A 173 -1.81 -15.02 8.40
CA PRO A 173 -0.58 -15.78 8.22
C PRO A 173 -0.71 -17.28 8.48
N SER A 174 -1.56 -17.68 9.43
CA SER A 174 -1.83 -19.08 9.74
C SER A 174 -2.55 -19.85 8.62
N GLU A 175 -3.31 -19.17 7.76
CA GLU A 175 -4.04 -19.76 6.63
C GLU A 175 -3.14 -20.01 5.41
N ILE A 176 -1.97 -19.38 5.39
CA ILE A 176 -0.96 -19.49 4.34
C ILE A 176 0.38 -20.03 4.86
N ALA A 177 0.38 -20.65 6.03
CA ALA A 177 1.60 -21.16 6.69
C ALA A 177 2.30 -22.26 5.88
N ASP A 178 1.60 -22.95 4.97
CA ASP A 178 2.16 -23.94 4.06
C ASP A 178 2.68 -23.35 2.72
N THR A 179 2.75 -22.01 2.59
CA THR A 179 3.35 -21.34 1.41
C THR A 179 4.72 -21.93 1.09
N ASN A 180 5.12 -21.92 -0.17
CA ASN A 180 6.45 -22.37 -0.58
C ASN A 180 7.55 -21.30 -0.38
N ALA A 181 7.20 -20.06 -0.06
CA ALA A 181 8.15 -19.01 0.23
C ALA A 181 8.78 -19.16 1.63
N ASP A 182 10.02 -18.67 1.81
CA ASP A 182 10.66 -18.52 3.11
C ASP A 182 10.15 -17.29 3.84
N PHE A 183 9.82 -16.26 3.07
CA PHE A 183 9.33 -14.96 3.54
C PHE A 183 8.17 -14.48 2.68
N VAL A 184 7.05 -14.11 3.30
CA VAL A 184 5.94 -13.42 2.64
C VAL A 184 5.94 -11.97 3.07
N LEU A 185 6.09 -11.06 2.11
CA LEU A 185 6.00 -9.61 2.28
C LEU A 185 4.67 -9.13 1.69
N ALA A 186 3.76 -8.64 2.52
CA ALA A 186 2.45 -8.17 2.08
C ALA A 186 2.32 -6.65 2.17
N GLY A 187 1.47 -6.06 1.32
CA GLY A 187 1.06 -4.65 1.34
C GLY A 187 -0.44 -4.49 1.54
N HIS A 188 -1.00 -3.38 0.99
CA HIS A 188 -2.42 -3.06 0.96
C HIS A 188 -3.05 -2.73 2.32
N TYR A 189 -2.69 -3.42 3.39
CA TYR A 189 -3.11 -3.08 4.75
C TYR A 189 -2.09 -2.15 5.40
N HIS A 190 -2.49 -0.90 5.67
CA HIS A 190 -1.57 0.16 6.09
C HIS A 190 -1.05 0.05 7.52
N LYS A 191 -1.43 -0.99 8.29
CA LYS A 191 -0.91 -1.21 9.65
C LYS A 191 0.09 -2.36 9.65
N PRO A 192 1.16 -2.26 10.46
CA PRO A 192 2.16 -3.32 10.53
C PRO A 192 1.60 -4.66 11.01
N VAL A 193 2.03 -5.72 10.35
CA VAL A 193 1.76 -7.12 10.76
C VAL A 193 3.07 -7.88 10.75
N TYR A 194 3.34 -8.66 11.78
CA TYR A 194 4.49 -9.57 11.82
C TYR A 194 4.11 -10.87 12.53
N GLU A 195 4.32 -11.97 11.85
CA GLU A 195 4.22 -13.31 12.44
C GLU A 195 5.36 -14.21 11.94
N LYS A 196 5.79 -15.13 12.81
CA LYS A 196 6.72 -16.21 12.46
C LYS A 196 6.05 -17.53 12.77
N ILE A 197 5.90 -18.38 11.75
CA ILE A 197 5.28 -19.69 11.86
C ILE A 197 6.28 -20.73 11.37
N GLY A 198 6.81 -21.54 12.28
CA GLY A 198 7.93 -22.42 11.98
C GLY A 198 9.16 -21.62 11.52
N ASN A 199 9.66 -21.93 10.33
CA ASN A 199 10.81 -21.25 9.71
C ASN A 199 10.39 -20.10 8.80
N LYS A 200 9.09 -19.88 8.57
CA LYS A 200 8.58 -18.88 7.64
C LYS A 200 8.23 -17.60 8.35
N MET A 201 8.46 -16.48 7.69
CA MET A 201 8.12 -15.15 8.18
C MET A 201 7.07 -14.50 7.30
N PHE A 202 6.15 -13.80 7.95
CA PHE A 202 5.06 -13.06 7.36
C PHE A 202 5.14 -11.64 7.87
N TYR A 203 5.31 -10.69 6.97
CA TYR A 203 5.51 -9.30 7.33
C TYR A 203 4.77 -8.35 6.40
N ASN A 204 4.10 -7.38 6.99
CA ASN A 204 3.59 -6.20 6.34
C ASN A 204 4.12 -4.98 7.11
N PRO A 205 4.92 -4.10 6.53
CA PRO A 205 5.41 -2.90 7.20
C PRO A 205 4.33 -1.85 7.46
N GLY A 206 3.17 -1.98 6.83
CA GLY A 206 2.17 -0.93 6.74
C GLY A 206 2.57 0.17 5.75
N SER A 207 1.81 1.27 5.66
CA SER A 207 2.16 2.36 4.75
C SER A 207 3.40 3.12 5.22
N PHE A 208 4.22 3.56 4.25
CA PHE A 208 5.49 4.25 4.49
C PHE A 208 5.34 5.66 5.06
N ALA A 209 4.17 6.28 4.91
CA ALA A 209 3.86 7.60 5.46
C ALA A 209 2.54 7.59 6.21
N ASN A 210 2.32 8.58 7.07
CA ASN A 210 1.05 8.79 7.74
C ASN A 210 0.10 9.55 6.80
N LEU A 211 -0.81 8.82 6.17
CA LEU A 211 -1.63 9.31 5.07
C LEU A 211 -2.92 9.99 5.54
N THR A 212 -3.51 9.47 6.62
CA THR A 212 -4.81 9.91 7.14
C THR A 212 -4.72 10.34 8.60
N TYR A 213 -5.77 10.97 9.11
CA TYR A 213 -5.85 11.34 10.52
C TYR A 213 -5.75 10.13 11.46
N ASP A 214 -6.27 9.00 11.03
CA ASP A 214 -6.23 7.76 11.83
C ASP A 214 -4.81 7.19 11.98
N ASP A 215 -3.89 7.59 11.09
CA ASP A 215 -2.48 7.22 11.15
C ASP A 215 -1.62 8.16 12.00
N LYS A 216 -2.17 9.26 12.51
CA LYS A 216 -1.42 10.38 13.14
C LYS A 216 -0.44 9.97 14.24
N ASP A 217 -0.78 8.93 14.99
CA ASP A 217 0.02 8.43 16.11
C ASP A 217 0.82 7.15 15.73
N ARG A 218 0.73 6.71 14.47
CA ARG A 218 1.43 5.51 14.00
C ARG A 218 2.91 5.82 13.74
N ILE A 219 3.77 5.01 14.33
CA ILE A 219 5.20 5.01 13.99
C ILE A 219 5.37 4.12 12.76
N CYS A 220 5.75 4.72 11.64
CA CYS A 220 6.07 3.96 10.44
C CYS A 220 7.35 3.17 10.65
N GLU A 221 7.41 2.01 10.02
CA GLU A 221 8.56 1.11 10.12
C GLU A 221 8.94 0.54 8.74
N VAL A 222 10.14 0.04 8.68
CA VAL A 222 10.68 -0.73 7.55
C VAL A 222 11.34 -1.99 8.09
N GLY A 223 11.39 -3.05 7.28
CA GLY A 223 12.07 -4.30 7.67
C GLY A 223 13.51 -4.32 7.18
N LEU A 224 14.46 -4.67 8.02
CA LEU A 224 15.82 -5.07 7.64
C LEU A 224 15.90 -6.61 7.69
N LEU A 225 15.86 -7.22 6.52
CA LEU A 225 15.93 -8.68 6.37
C LEU A 225 17.36 -9.12 6.06
N ASP A 226 17.89 -10.02 6.86
CA ASP A 226 19.10 -10.76 6.52
C ASP A 226 18.72 -12.17 6.03
N THR A 227 18.84 -12.40 4.72
CA THR A 227 18.48 -13.68 4.10
C THR A 227 19.41 -14.84 4.54
N SER A 228 20.63 -14.55 4.94
CA SER A 228 21.60 -15.59 5.36
C SER A 228 21.29 -16.18 6.72
N THR A 229 20.66 -15.43 7.59
CA THR A 229 20.28 -15.83 8.96
C THR A 229 18.78 -16.02 9.14
N ASN A 230 17.99 -15.69 8.13
CA ASN A 230 16.54 -15.62 8.20
C ASN A 230 16.07 -14.76 9.40
N ALA A 231 16.67 -13.57 9.55
CA ALA A 231 16.38 -12.64 10.62
C ALA A 231 15.78 -11.34 10.08
N LEU A 232 14.72 -10.89 10.70
CA LEU A 232 14.06 -9.61 10.42
C LEU A 232 14.22 -8.69 11.62
N GLU A 233 14.79 -7.52 11.41
CA GLU A 233 14.77 -6.40 12.33
C GLU A 233 13.77 -5.35 11.83
N ARG A 234 12.87 -4.90 12.70
CA ARG A 234 11.88 -3.86 12.39
C ARG A 234 12.45 -2.51 12.82
N LEU A 235 12.75 -1.66 11.85
CA LEU A 235 13.37 -0.36 12.06
C LEU A 235 12.33 0.74 11.99
N SER A 236 12.21 1.54 13.04
CA SER A 236 11.35 2.72 13.03
C SER A 236 11.88 3.80 12.07
N VAL A 237 10.94 4.45 11.37
CA VAL A 237 11.19 5.61 10.51
C VAL A 237 10.30 6.76 11.00
N PRO A 238 10.61 7.33 12.17
CA PRO A 238 9.75 8.31 12.81
C PRO A 238 9.69 9.62 12.02
N TYR A 239 8.56 10.32 12.14
CA TYR A 239 8.40 11.70 11.68
C TYR A 239 7.47 12.41 12.66
N ASP A 240 8.02 13.28 13.49
CA ASP A 240 7.34 13.92 14.60
C ASP A 240 6.75 15.32 14.28
N LYS A 241 6.92 15.77 13.03
CA LYS A 241 6.47 17.10 12.58
C LYS A 241 5.06 17.10 12.00
N GLY A 242 4.42 15.92 11.89
CA GLY A 242 3.07 15.80 11.34
C GLY A 242 2.04 16.60 12.16
N THR A 243 1.35 17.53 11.52
CA THR A 243 0.31 18.36 12.15
C THR A 243 -1.05 18.03 11.56
N TRP A 244 -2.00 17.71 12.42
CA TRP A 244 -3.31 17.19 12.03
C TRP A 244 -4.45 18.03 12.56
N VAL A 245 -5.52 18.14 11.78
CA VAL A 245 -6.79 18.75 12.19
C VAL A 245 -7.96 17.80 11.92
N ILE A 246 -8.84 17.68 12.88
CA ILE A 246 -10.14 17.06 12.63
C ILE A 246 -10.96 18.09 11.85
N LYS A 247 -11.18 17.86 10.57
CA LYS A 247 -12.23 18.57 9.85
C LYS A 247 -13.57 17.99 10.31
N THR A 248 -14.17 18.64 11.28
CA THR A 248 -15.62 18.46 11.52
C THR A 248 -16.31 18.81 10.21
N ASP A 249 -17.01 17.86 9.67
CA ASP A 249 -17.60 17.89 8.33
C ASP A 249 -18.66 18.98 8.25
N THR A 250 -18.24 20.21 7.97
CA THR A 250 -19.15 21.32 7.68
C THR A 250 -20.03 21.05 6.45
N LYS A 251 -19.64 20.08 5.60
CA LYS A 251 -20.47 19.63 4.48
C LYS A 251 -21.66 18.76 4.93
N PHE A 252 -21.52 17.94 5.97
CA PHE A 252 -22.64 17.19 6.53
C PHE A 252 -23.66 18.11 7.21
N LYS A 253 -23.18 19.05 8.04
CA LYS A 253 -24.07 20.05 8.64
C LYS A 253 -24.82 20.91 7.62
N LYS A 254 -24.15 21.27 6.50
CA LYS A 254 -24.78 22.04 5.44
C LYS A 254 -25.80 21.21 4.63
N LYS A 255 -25.59 19.89 4.49
CA LYS A 255 -26.57 18.98 3.88
C LYS A 255 -27.76 18.69 4.81
N GLU A 256 -27.54 18.52 6.11
CA GLU A 256 -28.63 18.39 7.10
C GLU A 256 -29.47 19.68 7.17
N LEU A 257 -28.86 20.86 7.22
CA LEU A 257 -29.55 22.15 7.17
C LEU A 257 -30.36 22.35 5.88
N ILE A 258 -29.80 21.96 4.71
CA ILE A 258 -30.52 22.04 3.43
C ILE A 258 -31.66 21.03 3.39
N LEU A 259 -31.53 19.85 4.02
CA LEU A 259 -32.63 18.88 4.13
C LEU A 259 -33.72 19.37 5.07
N GLU A 260 -33.37 19.99 6.20
CA GLU A 260 -34.37 20.59 7.12
C GLU A 260 -35.12 21.76 6.48
N GLU A 261 -34.46 22.65 5.74
CA GLU A 261 -35.11 23.76 5.02
C GLU A 261 -35.96 23.29 3.82
N THR A 262 -35.62 22.15 3.18
CA THR A 262 -36.35 21.63 2.02
C THR A 262 -37.62 20.83 2.43
N ILE A 263 -37.69 20.36 3.68
CA ILE A 263 -38.82 19.57 4.21
C ILE A 263 -40.11 20.42 4.38
N VAL A 264 -39.98 21.72 4.38
CA VAL A 264 -41.12 22.62 4.69
C VAL A 264 -42.08 22.86 3.51
N GLU A 265 -41.71 22.51 2.27
CA GLU A 265 -42.53 22.91 1.08
C GLU A 265 -42.90 21.80 0.07
N THR A 266 -42.65 20.51 0.32
CA THR A 266 -42.94 19.47 -0.69
C THR A 266 -43.75 18.28 -0.16
N ASP A 267 -44.58 17.73 -1.04
CA ASP A 267 -45.44 16.55 -0.84
C ASP A 267 -44.63 15.38 -0.24
N SER A 268 -45.01 14.96 0.95
CA SER A 268 -44.24 14.05 1.82
C SER A 268 -43.90 12.70 1.18
N VAL A 269 -44.68 12.22 0.21
CA VAL A 269 -44.44 10.93 -0.47
C VAL A 269 -43.31 11.06 -1.53
N ALA A 270 -43.31 12.16 -2.28
CA ALA A 270 -42.24 12.43 -3.28
C ALA A 270 -40.89 12.64 -2.60
N LEU A 271 -40.89 13.32 -1.44
CA LEU A 271 -39.69 13.56 -0.65
C LEU A 271 -39.14 12.27 -0.04
N ILE A 272 -39.99 11.40 0.53
CA ILE A 272 -39.54 10.09 1.08
C ILE A 272 -38.95 9.22 -0.02
N THR A 273 -39.55 9.22 -1.22
CA THR A 273 -39.05 8.47 -2.37
C THR A 273 -37.70 9.02 -2.84
N GLN A 274 -37.51 10.33 -2.81
CA GLN A 274 -36.26 10.98 -3.21
C GLN A 274 -35.13 10.77 -2.16
N ILE A 275 -35.49 10.78 -0.87
CA ILE A 275 -34.56 10.45 0.24
C ILE A 275 -34.18 8.98 0.17
N ALA A 276 -35.09 8.07 -0.12
CA ALA A 276 -34.79 6.65 -0.28
C ALA A 276 -33.87 6.40 -1.48
N LYS A 277 -34.14 7.05 -2.64
CA LYS A 277 -33.23 7.02 -3.79
C LYS A 277 -31.87 7.62 -3.50
N ASN A 278 -31.80 8.73 -2.77
CA ASN A 278 -30.53 9.35 -2.39
C ASN A 278 -29.76 8.51 -1.37
N LYS A 279 -30.45 7.84 -0.44
CA LYS A 279 -29.82 6.89 0.48
C LYS A 279 -29.31 5.63 -0.24
N GLN A 280 -30.08 5.13 -1.21
CA GLN A 280 -29.63 4.02 -2.05
C GLN A 280 -28.42 4.42 -2.90
N LEU A 281 -28.46 5.60 -3.54
CA LEU A 281 -27.32 6.17 -4.27
C LEU A 281 -26.11 6.46 -3.38
N GLN A 282 -26.31 6.80 -2.10
CA GLN A 282 -25.22 6.95 -1.12
C GLN A 282 -24.69 5.60 -0.67
N ALA A 283 -25.56 4.62 -0.45
CA ALA A 283 -25.16 3.25 -0.16
C ALA A 283 -24.36 2.67 -1.32
N ASP A 284 -24.88 2.75 -2.55
CA ASP A 284 -24.21 2.32 -3.78
C ASP A 284 -22.89 3.09 -4.02
N THR A 285 -22.82 4.37 -3.64
CA THR A 285 -21.60 5.18 -3.75
C THR A 285 -20.61 4.86 -2.65
N ILE A 286 -21.07 4.57 -1.44
CA ILE A 286 -20.24 4.11 -0.33
C ILE A 286 -19.74 2.69 -0.63
N GLU A 287 -20.61 1.81 -1.13
CA GLU A 287 -20.28 0.46 -1.54
C GLU A 287 -19.24 0.49 -2.66
N ARG A 288 -19.43 1.27 -3.73
CA ARG A 288 -18.42 1.51 -4.78
C ARG A 288 -17.15 2.19 -4.27
N TYR A 289 -17.25 3.12 -3.32
CA TYR A 289 -16.08 3.73 -2.69
C TYR A 289 -15.31 2.72 -1.86
N TRP A 290 -16.02 1.85 -1.14
CA TRP A 290 -15.45 0.73 -0.40
C TRP A 290 -14.87 -0.34 -1.33
N GLU A 291 -15.57 -0.69 -2.41
CA GLU A 291 -15.07 -1.55 -3.48
C GLU A 291 -13.77 -0.98 -4.08
N VAL A 292 -13.76 0.32 -4.41
CA VAL A 292 -12.59 1.02 -4.97
C VAL A 292 -11.45 1.15 -3.96
N GLN A 293 -11.74 1.33 -2.67
CA GLN A 293 -10.71 1.45 -1.62
C GLN A 293 -10.21 0.10 -1.12
N ASN A 294 -11.01 -0.94 -1.24
CA ASN A 294 -10.73 -2.28 -0.71
C ASN A 294 -10.53 -3.33 -1.81
N GLY A 295 -10.57 -2.95 -3.08
CA GLY A 295 -10.29 -3.84 -4.19
C GLY A 295 -11.37 -4.90 -4.46
N GLU A 296 -12.63 -4.61 -4.13
CA GLU A 296 -13.81 -5.39 -4.57
C GLU A 296 -14.45 -4.81 -5.84
#